data_1d6e57d54ffe98c1eb1cb8087403813b
#
_entry.id   1d6e57d54ffe98c1eb1cb8087403813b
#
_cell.length_a   1.000
_cell.length_b   1.000
_cell.length_c   1.000
_cell.angle_alpha   90.00
_cell.angle_beta   90.00
_cell.angle_gamma   90.00
#
_symmetry.space_group_name_H-M   'P 1'
#
loop_
_entity.id
_entity.type
_entity.pdbx_description
1 polymer ?
#
loop_
_entity_poly.entity_id
_entity_poly.type
_entity_poly.pdbx_seq_one_letter_code
_entity_poly.pdbx_strand_id
1 'polypeptide(L)'
;MCGIFQAAYTAGIVLPKPVACCRYYHRSLNPKKLIEVGFSRLAPRMTMTRTVKLYGLPEAPSTRGLRPMVAADCEEACAALNKHLKKYAIAPRTYGLLPQLPRTYRSPPYYRYAIAPQLSEAEFKHWLLPRTDVIYSFVVEHPETHKITDMVSFYSLPSSVLGNEKHTQLRAAYCYYVFANGTKLLDLMQDALILAKTHHFDVFNALDILDNETFLKELKFGIGDGHLQYYMYNWRCANVKPNQVGLVLL
;
A
#
# COMPACT_ATOMS: atom_id res chain seq x y z
N MET A 1 -8.93 -8.55 1.58
CA MET A 1 -9.57 -9.82 1.95
C MET A 1 -8.71 -10.95 1.43
N CYS A 2 -8.20 -11.80 2.30
CA CYS A 2 -7.29 -12.86 1.90
C CYS A 2 -8.10 -14.04 1.34
N GLY A 3 -8.42 -14.03 0.02
CA GLY A 3 -9.16 -15.10 -0.63
C GLY A 3 -8.51 -16.48 -0.46
N ILE A 4 -7.18 -16.52 -0.40
CA ILE A 4 -6.41 -17.74 -0.13
C ILE A 4 -6.61 -18.21 1.31
N PHE A 5 -6.70 -17.31 2.28
CA PHE A 5 -6.96 -17.64 3.68
C PHE A 5 -8.36 -18.25 3.86
N GLN A 6 -9.37 -17.63 3.27
CA GLN A 6 -10.74 -18.16 3.31
C GLN A 6 -10.86 -19.51 2.60
N ALA A 7 -10.22 -19.69 1.46
CA ALA A 7 -10.24 -20.96 0.73
C ALA A 7 -9.55 -22.07 1.52
N ALA A 8 -8.41 -21.83 2.14
CA ALA A 8 -7.71 -22.81 2.97
C ALA A 8 -8.53 -23.19 4.23
N TYR A 9 -9.15 -22.21 4.88
CA TYR A 9 -9.98 -22.44 6.06
C TYR A 9 -11.26 -23.20 5.74
N THR A 10 -11.97 -22.84 4.67
CA THR A 10 -13.19 -23.53 4.24
C THR A 10 -12.93 -24.95 3.72
N ALA A 11 -11.75 -25.21 3.19
CA ALA A 11 -11.35 -26.56 2.77
C ALA A 11 -10.91 -27.46 3.95
N GLY A 12 -10.97 -27.01 5.20
CA GLY A 12 -10.58 -27.77 6.38
C GLY A 12 -9.08 -28.06 6.48
N ILE A 13 -8.27 -27.32 5.73
CA ILE A 13 -6.81 -27.47 5.75
C ILE A 13 -6.24 -26.73 6.96
N VAL A 14 -5.39 -27.39 7.74
CA VAL A 14 -4.62 -26.73 8.79
C VAL A 14 -3.67 -25.75 8.13
N LEU A 15 -3.84 -24.45 8.45
CA LEU A 15 -2.98 -23.41 7.89
C LEU A 15 -1.54 -23.63 8.33
N PRO A 16 -0.59 -23.64 7.41
CA PRO A 16 0.82 -23.66 7.74
C PRO A 16 1.19 -22.38 8.53
N LYS A 17 2.37 -22.40 9.13
CA LYS A 17 2.94 -21.19 9.74
C LYS A 17 3.04 -20.08 8.68
N PRO A 18 2.62 -18.83 8.98
CA PRO A 18 2.78 -17.73 8.02
C PRO A 18 4.27 -17.49 7.74
N VAL A 19 4.60 -17.21 6.50
CA VAL A 19 5.97 -16.85 6.08
C VAL A 19 6.30 -15.39 6.39
N ALA A 20 5.28 -14.54 6.46
CA ALA A 20 5.38 -13.17 6.92
C ALA A 20 4.10 -12.77 7.65
N CYS A 21 4.24 -11.95 8.69
CA CYS A 21 3.14 -11.34 9.44
C CYS A 21 3.37 -9.83 9.42
N CYS A 22 2.49 -9.10 8.72
CA CYS A 22 2.59 -7.67 8.53
C CYS A 22 1.48 -6.96 9.29
N ARG A 23 1.75 -5.77 9.81
CA ARG A 23 0.82 -5.03 10.65
C ARG A 23 0.22 -3.85 9.90
N TYR A 24 -1.08 -3.60 10.11
CA TYR A 24 -1.74 -2.40 9.63
C TYR A 24 -1.43 -1.20 10.51
N TYR A 25 -1.27 -0.06 9.85
CA TYR A 25 -1.14 1.27 10.44
C TYR A 25 -2.18 2.19 9.84
N HIS A 26 -2.72 3.09 10.66
CA HIS A 26 -3.84 3.97 10.30
C HIS A 26 -3.46 5.43 10.48
N ARG A 27 -3.69 6.26 9.47
CA ARG A 27 -3.54 7.70 9.51
C ARG A 27 -4.89 8.38 9.40
N SER A 28 -5.32 9.06 10.45
CA SER A 28 -6.59 9.79 10.46
C SER A 28 -6.53 10.98 9.49
N LEU A 29 -7.48 11.03 8.55
CA LEU A 29 -7.72 12.17 7.65
C LEU A 29 -8.92 13.00 8.11
N ASN A 30 -9.93 12.35 8.70
CA ASN A 30 -11.10 12.95 9.31
C ASN A 30 -11.27 12.47 10.77
N PRO A 31 -10.45 12.99 11.71
CA PRO A 31 -10.46 12.50 13.09
C PRO A 31 -11.83 12.61 13.78
N LYS A 32 -12.61 13.64 13.45
CA LYS A 32 -13.94 13.85 14.03
C LYS A 32 -14.86 12.67 13.68
N LYS A 33 -15.00 12.36 12.39
CA LYS A 33 -15.85 11.25 11.95
C LYS A 33 -15.36 9.90 12.48
N LEU A 34 -14.03 9.66 12.48
CA LEU A 34 -13.44 8.42 12.98
C LEU A 34 -13.76 8.17 14.45
N ILE A 35 -13.85 9.21 15.26
CA ILE A 35 -14.23 9.11 16.66
C ILE A 35 -15.74 8.93 16.79
N GLU A 36 -16.56 9.66 16.02
CA GLU A 36 -18.01 9.55 16.02
C GLU A 36 -18.52 8.15 15.62
N VAL A 37 -17.80 7.48 14.70
CA VAL A 37 -18.13 6.11 14.27
C VAL A 37 -17.47 5.02 15.14
N GLY A 38 -16.69 5.38 16.16
CA GLY A 38 -16.03 4.42 17.03
C GLY A 38 -14.80 3.73 16.44
N PHE A 39 -14.32 4.16 15.27
CA PHE A 39 -13.11 3.62 14.64
C PHE A 39 -11.84 3.98 15.44
N SER A 40 -11.80 5.18 16.00
CA SER A 40 -10.72 5.62 16.88
C SER A 40 -11.27 6.26 18.16
N ARG A 41 -10.40 6.42 19.16
CA ARG A 41 -10.74 7.05 20.44
C ARG A 41 -9.83 8.25 20.69
N LEU A 42 -10.34 9.20 21.48
CA LEU A 42 -9.49 10.27 21.98
C LEU A 42 -8.40 9.68 22.88
N ALA A 43 -7.15 10.06 22.61
CA ALA A 43 -6.06 9.69 23.50
C ALA A 43 -6.24 10.35 24.89
N PRO A 44 -5.74 9.75 25.97
CA PRO A 44 -5.80 10.34 27.30
C PRO A 44 -5.31 11.79 27.31
N ARG A 45 -6.06 12.67 27.91
CA ARG A 45 -5.78 14.13 28.02
C ARG A 45 -5.81 14.90 26.68
N MET A 46 -6.31 14.31 25.59
CA MET A 46 -6.51 14.97 24.30
C MET A 46 -7.96 15.46 24.16
N THR A 47 -8.12 16.65 23.57
CA THR A 47 -9.42 17.17 23.14
C THR A 47 -9.62 16.96 21.65
N MET A 48 -10.86 17.02 21.17
CA MET A 48 -11.16 16.94 19.74
C MET A 48 -10.39 17.98 18.94
N THR A 49 -10.37 19.23 19.40
CA THR A 49 -9.64 20.33 18.75
C THR A 49 -8.14 20.05 18.63
N ARG A 50 -7.52 19.56 19.69
CA ARG A 50 -6.10 19.18 19.65
C ARG A 50 -5.84 18.00 18.72
N THR A 51 -6.74 17.02 18.68
CA THR A 51 -6.66 15.85 17.80
C THR A 51 -6.76 16.28 16.33
N VAL A 52 -7.71 17.14 15.98
CA VAL A 52 -7.85 17.69 14.63
C VAL A 52 -6.58 18.45 14.23
N LYS A 53 -6.04 19.29 15.12
CA LYS A 53 -4.79 20.02 14.87
C LYS A 53 -3.58 19.09 14.70
N LEU A 54 -3.50 18.02 15.52
CA LEU A 54 -2.42 17.02 15.43
C LEU A 54 -2.38 16.34 14.06
N TYR A 55 -3.56 16.02 13.51
CA TYR A 55 -3.72 15.34 12.23
C TYR A 55 -3.92 16.31 11.05
N GLY A 56 -3.72 17.61 11.26
CA GLY A 56 -3.76 18.61 10.18
C GLY A 56 -2.75 18.29 9.07
N LEU A 57 -3.15 18.52 7.83
CA LEU A 57 -2.33 18.40 6.63
C LEU A 57 -2.32 19.75 5.91
N PRO A 58 -1.27 20.07 5.14
CA PRO A 58 -1.28 21.19 4.20
C PRO A 58 -2.49 21.12 3.25
N GLU A 59 -2.82 22.25 2.66
CA GLU A 59 -3.99 22.34 1.76
C GLU A 59 -3.71 21.74 0.37
N ALA A 60 -2.46 21.81 -0.10
CA ALA A 60 -2.06 21.34 -1.41
C ALA A 60 -0.76 20.50 -1.34
N PRO A 61 -0.58 19.55 -2.27
CA PRO A 61 0.67 18.84 -2.46
C PRO A 61 1.85 19.78 -2.73
N SER A 62 3.03 19.42 -2.26
CA SER A 62 4.26 20.20 -2.40
C SER A 62 5.18 19.73 -3.52
N THR A 63 5.07 18.46 -3.95
CA THR A 63 5.93 17.86 -4.96
C THR A 63 5.63 18.44 -6.34
N ARG A 64 6.63 19.07 -6.94
CA ARG A 64 6.52 19.61 -8.30
C ARG A 64 6.37 18.48 -9.32
N GLY A 65 5.50 18.67 -10.32
CA GLY A 65 5.24 17.66 -11.36
C GLY A 65 4.34 16.51 -10.92
N LEU A 66 3.81 16.53 -9.69
CA LEU A 66 2.85 15.54 -9.22
C LEU A 66 1.50 15.75 -9.92
N ARG A 67 1.05 14.71 -10.63
CA ARG A 67 -0.23 14.74 -11.37
C ARG A 67 -0.89 13.35 -11.38
N PRO A 68 -2.19 13.28 -11.67
CA PRO A 68 -2.84 11.98 -11.91
C PRO A 68 -2.14 11.22 -13.05
N MET A 69 -2.01 9.90 -12.88
CA MET A 69 -1.46 9.02 -13.90
C MET A 69 -2.45 8.86 -15.05
N VAL A 70 -1.95 8.88 -16.28
CA VAL A 70 -2.74 8.62 -17.49
C VAL A 70 -2.23 7.38 -18.21
N ALA A 71 -3.00 6.88 -19.20
CA ALA A 71 -2.67 5.64 -19.90
C ALA A 71 -1.30 5.68 -20.61
N ALA A 72 -0.86 6.85 -21.07
CA ALA A 72 0.44 7.05 -21.70
C ALA A 72 1.63 6.84 -20.74
N ASP A 73 1.43 7.04 -19.44
CA ASP A 73 2.48 6.87 -18.43
C ASP A 73 2.75 5.40 -18.08
N CYS A 74 1.81 4.50 -18.43
CA CYS A 74 1.79 3.15 -17.89
C CYS A 74 3.03 2.31 -18.25
N GLU A 75 3.55 2.46 -19.47
CA GLU A 75 4.75 1.72 -19.90
C GLU A 75 5.96 2.11 -19.03
N GLU A 76 6.23 3.40 -18.92
CA GLU A 76 7.38 3.91 -18.15
C GLU A 76 7.22 3.67 -16.67
N ALA A 77 6.04 3.93 -16.10
CA ALA A 77 5.74 3.69 -14.69
C ALA A 77 5.82 2.19 -14.32
N CYS A 78 5.35 1.30 -15.20
CA CYS A 78 5.47 -0.15 -15.05
C CYS A 78 6.94 -0.59 -15.02
N ALA A 79 7.75 -0.10 -15.95
CA ALA A 79 9.18 -0.40 -15.98
C ALA A 79 9.89 0.09 -14.72
N ALA A 80 9.58 1.31 -14.25
CA ALA A 80 10.13 1.89 -13.04
C ALA A 80 9.71 1.12 -11.78
N LEU A 81 8.42 0.75 -11.66
CA LEU A 81 7.91 -0.05 -10.54
C LEU A 81 8.56 -1.44 -10.51
N ASN A 82 8.62 -2.14 -11.64
CA ASN A 82 9.28 -3.44 -11.72
C ASN A 82 10.77 -3.36 -11.35
N LYS A 83 11.46 -2.29 -11.76
CA LYS A 83 12.85 -2.03 -11.35
C LYS A 83 12.96 -1.81 -9.84
N HIS A 84 12.04 -1.05 -9.25
CA HIS A 84 11.99 -0.83 -7.81
C HIS A 84 11.71 -2.13 -7.06
N LEU A 85 10.74 -2.92 -7.51
CA LEU A 85 10.35 -4.19 -6.91
C LEU A 85 11.40 -5.31 -7.06
N LYS A 86 12.32 -5.22 -8.02
CA LYS A 86 13.47 -6.13 -8.12
C LYS A 86 14.40 -6.09 -6.89
N LYS A 87 14.30 -5.07 -6.06
CA LYS A 87 14.95 -5.06 -4.75
C LYS A 87 14.38 -6.15 -3.83
N TYR A 88 13.19 -6.68 -4.13
CA TYR A 88 12.43 -7.65 -3.36
C TYR A 88 12.56 -9.05 -3.99
N ALA A 89 13.04 -10.04 -3.27
CA ALA A 89 13.72 -11.22 -3.81
C ALA A 89 12.86 -12.37 -4.35
N ILE A 90 11.55 -12.42 -4.14
CA ILE A 90 10.67 -13.43 -4.75
C ILE A 90 9.59 -12.73 -5.56
N ALA A 91 9.76 -12.74 -6.87
CA ALA A 91 8.71 -12.34 -7.79
C ALA A 91 7.94 -13.59 -8.22
N PRO A 92 6.64 -13.74 -7.91
CA PRO A 92 5.81 -14.67 -8.65
C PRO A 92 5.76 -14.18 -10.10
N ARG A 93 6.42 -14.88 -11.00
CA ARG A 93 6.22 -14.68 -12.44
C ARG A 93 4.81 -15.17 -12.74
N THR A 94 3.95 -14.26 -13.15
CA THR A 94 2.67 -14.61 -13.73
C THR A 94 2.89 -15.47 -14.99
N TYR A 95 2.14 -16.50 -15.10
CA TYR A 95 2.14 -17.61 -16.02
C TYR A 95 2.56 -17.31 -17.47
N GLY A 96 3.80 -17.53 -17.77
CA GLY A 96 4.30 -17.78 -19.09
C GLY A 96 5.45 -18.77 -18.94
N LEU A 97 5.22 -20.03 -19.37
CA LEU A 97 6.16 -21.14 -19.52
C LEU A 97 7.48 -21.00 -18.72
N LEU A 98 7.50 -21.57 -17.52
CA LEU A 98 8.71 -21.71 -16.71
C LEU A 98 9.73 -22.62 -17.45
N PRO A 99 10.97 -22.14 -17.68
CA PRO A 99 12.08 -23.06 -17.85
C PRO A 99 12.28 -23.76 -16.49
N GLN A 100 12.45 -25.07 -16.51
CA GLN A 100 12.72 -25.87 -15.32
C GLN A 100 13.91 -25.32 -14.57
N LEU A 101 13.69 -24.74 -13.38
CA LEU A 101 14.77 -24.28 -12.50
C LEU A 101 15.43 -25.48 -11.82
N PRO A 102 16.79 -25.54 -11.75
CA PRO A 102 17.48 -26.60 -11.05
C PRO A 102 17.13 -26.63 -9.57
N ARG A 103 17.05 -27.81 -8.97
CA ARG A 103 16.71 -28.08 -7.55
C ARG A 103 17.65 -27.44 -6.51
N THR A 104 18.69 -26.76 -6.92
CA THR A 104 19.73 -26.15 -6.07
C THR A 104 19.78 -24.63 -6.18
N TYR A 105 18.63 -23.94 -6.25
CA TYR A 105 18.64 -22.49 -6.29
C TYR A 105 19.00 -21.92 -4.90
N ARG A 106 20.29 -21.71 -4.67
CA ARG A 106 20.80 -20.77 -3.67
C ARG A 106 20.49 -19.37 -4.16
N SER A 107 19.67 -18.62 -3.42
CA SER A 107 19.39 -17.21 -3.72
C SER A 107 20.71 -16.47 -3.93
N PRO A 108 20.90 -15.74 -5.04
CA PRO A 108 22.08 -14.91 -5.21
C PRO A 108 22.17 -13.87 -4.08
N PRO A 109 23.35 -13.52 -3.59
CA PRO A 109 23.56 -12.64 -2.44
C PRO A 109 23.07 -11.19 -2.64
N TYR A 110 22.55 -10.87 -3.81
CA TYR A 110 22.11 -9.51 -4.18
C TYR A 110 20.62 -9.23 -4.03
N TYR A 111 19.79 -10.21 -3.66
CA TYR A 111 18.35 -9.99 -3.47
C TYR A 111 18.03 -9.76 -2.00
N ARG A 112 17.72 -8.50 -1.68
CA ARG A 112 17.45 -8.06 -0.31
C ARG A 112 16.08 -8.52 0.23
N TYR A 113 15.20 -9.08 -0.63
CA TYR A 113 13.77 -9.24 -0.33
C TYR A 113 13.17 -10.52 -0.90
N ALA A 114 12.08 -11.01 -0.27
CA ALA A 114 11.60 -12.37 -0.45
C ALA A 114 10.41 -12.54 -1.40
N ILE A 115 9.49 -11.56 -1.52
CA ILE A 115 8.27 -11.69 -2.32
C ILE A 115 7.92 -10.35 -2.98
N ALA A 116 7.86 -10.30 -4.30
CA ALA A 116 7.36 -9.14 -5.05
C ALA A 116 6.73 -9.58 -6.39
N PRO A 117 5.70 -8.90 -6.90
CA PRO A 117 5.17 -9.17 -8.23
C PRO A 117 6.11 -8.61 -9.31
N GLN A 118 6.08 -9.24 -10.49
CA GLN A 118 6.57 -8.65 -11.71
C GLN A 118 5.36 -8.46 -12.63
N LEU A 119 5.00 -7.21 -12.88
CA LEU A 119 3.81 -6.85 -13.65
C LEU A 119 4.16 -6.71 -15.13
N SER A 120 3.33 -7.28 -16.00
CA SER A 120 3.27 -6.88 -17.39
C SER A 120 2.60 -5.50 -17.51
N GLU A 121 2.77 -4.82 -18.64
CA GLU A 121 2.10 -3.53 -18.87
C GLU A 121 0.56 -3.66 -18.80
N ALA A 122 0.00 -4.74 -19.31
CA ALA A 122 -1.44 -4.99 -19.28
C ALA A 122 -1.95 -5.16 -17.83
N GLU A 123 -1.22 -5.91 -16.99
CA GLU A 123 -1.52 -6.05 -15.56
C GLU A 123 -1.35 -4.73 -14.83
N PHE A 124 -0.29 -3.97 -15.13
CA PHE A 124 -0.07 -2.65 -14.55
C PHE A 124 -1.24 -1.70 -14.87
N LYS A 125 -1.66 -1.62 -16.13
CA LYS A 125 -2.85 -0.86 -16.55
C LYS A 125 -4.10 -1.31 -15.81
N HIS A 126 -4.31 -2.61 -15.73
CA HIS A 126 -5.48 -3.17 -15.07
C HIS A 126 -5.54 -2.78 -13.59
N TRP A 127 -4.43 -2.88 -12.87
CA TRP A 127 -4.41 -2.68 -11.42
C TRP A 127 -4.18 -1.24 -10.99
N LEU A 128 -3.48 -0.43 -11.78
CA LEU A 128 -2.96 0.86 -11.34
C LEU A 128 -3.48 2.07 -12.13
N LEU A 129 -4.07 1.88 -13.33
CA LEU A 129 -4.65 3.01 -14.06
C LEU A 129 -5.83 3.57 -13.25
N PRO A 130 -5.87 4.90 -12.99
CA PRO A 130 -6.88 5.52 -12.14
C PRO A 130 -8.31 5.20 -12.54
N ARG A 131 -9.11 4.81 -11.57
CA ARG A 131 -10.56 4.59 -11.68
C ARG A 131 -11.22 5.15 -10.43
N THR A 132 -12.13 6.08 -10.62
CA THR A 132 -12.85 6.75 -9.54
C THR A 132 -13.44 5.72 -8.55
N ASP A 133 -13.28 5.98 -7.27
CA ASP A 133 -13.72 5.13 -6.15
C ASP A 133 -13.15 3.71 -6.11
N VAL A 134 -12.15 3.39 -6.96
CA VAL A 134 -11.46 2.11 -6.99
C VAL A 134 -9.98 2.29 -6.69
N ILE A 135 -9.25 2.95 -7.60
CA ILE A 135 -7.80 3.14 -7.51
C ILE A 135 -7.42 4.57 -7.90
N TYR A 136 -6.55 5.15 -7.12
CA TYR A 136 -6.00 6.47 -7.30
C TYR A 136 -4.49 6.34 -7.45
N SER A 137 -3.96 6.74 -8.59
CA SER A 137 -2.54 6.67 -8.90
C SER A 137 -2.07 8.01 -9.44
N PHE A 138 -0.93 8.45 -8.91
CA PHE A 138 -0.30 9.71 -9.27
C PHE A 138 1.15 9.44 -9.62
N VAL A 139 1.67 10.21 -10.55
CA VAL A 139 3.08 10.16 -10.99
C VAL A 139 3.72 11.53 -10.83
N VAL A 140 5.02 11.54 -10.64
CA VAL A 140 5.81 12.77 -10.69
C VAL A 140 6.57 12.78 -12.01
N GLU A 141 6.29 13.80 -12.81
CA GLU A 141 6.97 14.05 -14.07
C GLU A 141 8.10 15.06 -13.86
N HIS A 142 9.30 14.68 -14.30
CA HIS A 142 10.44 15.59 -14.24
C HIS A 142 10.25 16.75 -15.22
N PRO A 143 10.40 18.01 -14.79
CA PRO A 143 10.01 19.18 -15.58
C PRO A 143 10.80 19.36 -16.87
N GLU A 144 12.05 18.89 -16.93
CA GLU A 144 12.92 19.06 -18.11
C GLU A 144 12.94 17.84 -19.01
N THR A 145 12.90 16.64 -18.44
CA THR A 145 13.05 15.39 -19.21
C THR A 145 11.73 14.72 -19.53
N HIS A 146 10.63 15.19 -18.93
CA HIS A 146 9.28 14.62 -19.01
C HIS A 146 9.20 13.14 -18.63
N LYS A 147 10.23 12.62 -17.95
CA LYS A 147 10.27 11.23 -17.48
C LYS A 147 9.56 11.08 -16.15
N ILE A 148 8.96 9.92 -15.94
CA ILE A 148 8.34 9.56 -14.67
C ILE A 148 9.43 9.17 -13.68
N THR A 149 9.58 9.96 -12.62
CA THR A 149 10.58 9.73 -11.57
C THR A 149 10.01 9.00 -10.38
N ASP A 150 8.75 9.28 -10.01
CA ASP A 150 8.12 8.77 -8.80
C ASP A 150 6.68 8.38 -9.08
N MET A 151 6.12 7.52 -8.25
CA MET A 151 4.71 7.13 -8.31
C MET A 151 4.20 6.86 -6.90
N VAL A 152 2.97 7.25 -6.65
CA VAL A 152 2.22 6.84 -5.46
C VAL A 152 0.82 6.39 -5.85
N SER A 153 0.36 5.31 -5.25
CA SER A 153 -1.00 4.81 -5.45
C SER A 153 -1.65 4.34 -4.16
N PHE A 154 -2.96 4.45 -4.11
CA PHE A 154 -3.80 3.93 -3.05
C PHE A 154 -5.15 3.52 -3.60
N TYR A 155 -5.76 2.48 -3.03
CA TYR A 155 -7.06 1.98 -3.44
C TYR A 155 -8.14 2.28 -2.40
N SER A 156 -9.38 2.32 -2.84
CA SER A 156 -10.56 2.58 -2.03
C SER A 156 -11.16 1.26 -1.54
N LEU A 157 -11.32 1.16 -0.22
CA LEU A 157 -12.06 0.04 0.39
C LEU A 157 -13.03 0.59 1.43
N PRO A 158 -14.23 1.01 1.00
CA PRO A 158 -15.21 1.58 1.90
C PRO A 158 -15.79 0.51 2.84
N SER A 159 -16.07 0.92 4.07
CA SER A 159 -16.72 0.07 5.07
C SER A 159 -18.07 0.65 5.48
N SER A 160 -19.10 -0.19 5.62
CA SER A 160 -20.39 0.21 6.18
C SER A 160 -20.26 0.44 7.68
N VAL A 161 -20.87 1.50 8.17
CA VAL A 161 -20.96 1.80 9.60
C VAL A 161 -22.33 1.36 10.09
N LEU A 162 -22.36 0.37 10.97
CA LEU A 162 -23.60 -0.14 11.55
C LEU A 162 -23.94 0.62 12.84
N GLY A 163 -25.21 0.90 13.06
CA GLY A 163 -25.71 1.51 14.30
C GLY A 163 -25.35 2.99 14.51
N ASN A 164 -24.97 3.71 13.43
CA ASN A 164 -24.70 5.15 13.50
C ASN A 164 -25.66 5.90 12.59
N GLU A 165 -26.47 6.79 13.19
CA GLU A 165 -27.49 7.55 12.43
C GLU A 165 -26.91 8.65 11.53
N LYS A 166 -25.71 9.16 11.86
CA LYS A 166 -25.08 10.27 11.14
C LYS A 166 -24.19 9.82 9.98
N HIS A 167 -23.57 8.65 10.10
CA HIS A 167 -22.58 8.17 9.15
C HIS A 167 -22.85 6.72 8.79
N THR A 168 -23.20 6.47 7.54
CA THR A 168 -23.49 5.13 7.02
C THR A 168 -22.27 4.44 6.41
N GLN A 169 -21.22 5.22 6.07
CA GLN A 169 -20.04 4.72 5.38
C GLN A 169 -18.77 5.37 5.93
N LEU A 170 -17.73 4.59 6.07
CA LEU A 170 -16.35 5.00 6.31
C LEU A 170 -15.55 4.80 5.02
N ARG A 171 -14.97 5.88 4.47
CA ARG A 171 -14.12 5.82 3.28
C ARG A 171 -12.67 5.62 3.70
N ALA A 172 -12.15 4.43 3.45
CA ALA A 172 -10.76 4.09 3.76
C ALA A 172 -9.93 3.99 2.48
N ALA A 173 -8.81 4.71 2.43
CA ALA A 173 -7.78 4.53 1.44
C ALA A 173 -6.72 3.55 1.96
N TYR A 174 -6.22 2.69 1.10
CA TYR A 174 -5.15 1.74 1.42
C TYR A 174 -3.96 1.99 0.53
N CYS A 175 -2.79 2.20 1.14
CA CYS A 175 -1.53 2.35 0.42
C CYS A 175 -1.30 1.14 -0.48
N TYR A 176 -1.03 1.39 -1.75
CA TYR A 176 -0.77 0.34 -2.73
C TYR A 176 0.71 0.33 -3.11
N TYR A 177 1.07 0.53 -4.35
CA TYR A 177 2.46 0.59 -4.75
C TYR A 177 2.98 2.02 -4.79
N VAL A 178 4.21 2.19 -4.27
CA VAL A 178 4.91 3.47 -4.24
C VAL A 178 6.35 3.24 -4.64
N PHE A 179 6.91 4.11 -5.45
CA PHE A 179 8.34 4.25 -5.62
C PHE A 179 8.73 5.73 -5.70
N ALA A 180 9.88 6.05 -5.15
CA ALA A 180 10.42 7.39 -5.06
C ALA A 180 11.91 7.36 -5.46
N ASN A 181 12.22 7.89 -6.65
CA ASN A 181 13.57 7.96 -7.18
C ASN A 181 14.07 9.41 -7.29
N GLY A 182 13.17 10.36 -7.50
CA GLY A 182 13.46 11.80 -7.61
C GLY A 182 13.08 12.60 -6.36
N THR A 183 12.05 12.15 -5.64
CA THR A 183 11.50 12.82 -4.45
C THR A 183 11.82 12.01 -3.19
N LYS A 184 11.83 12.64 -2.03
CA LYS A 184 11.89 11.89 -0.76
C LYS A 184 10.56 11.15 -0.56
N LEU A 185 10.64 9.87 -0.20
CA LEU A 185 9.44 9.04 0.04
C LEU A 185 8.50 9.67 1.09
N LEU A 186 9.07 10.32 2.11
CA LEU A 186 8.30 11.00 3.14
C LEU A 186 7.41 12.12 2.56
N ASP A 187 7.99 12.96 1.68
CA ASP A 187 7.29 14.10 1.08
C ASP A 187 6.21 13.60 0.09
N LEU A 188 6.54 12.60 -0.72
CA LEU A 188 5.59 11.98 -1.64
C LEU A 188 4.41 11.34 -0.89
N MET A 189 4.66 10.67 0.23
CA MET A 189 3.61 10.08 1.05
C MET A 189 2.78 11.12 1.80
N GLN A 190 3.38 12.25 2.19
CA GLN A 190 2.61 13.38 2.73
C GLN A 190 1.63 13.91 1.67
N ASP A 191 2.09 14.07 0.43
CA ASP A 191 1.24 14.50 -0.68
C ASP A 191 0.13 13.48 -1.00
N ALA A 192 0.42 12.16 -0.88
CA ALA A 192 -0.60 11.12 -0.99
C ALA A 192 -1.70 11.25 0.08
N LEU A 193 -1.35 11.61 1.32
CA LEU A 193 -2.33 11.87 2.38
C LEU A 193 -3.19 13.10 2.08
N ILE A 194 -2.59 14.15 1.50
CA ILE A 194 -3.31 15.36 1.09
C ILE A 194 -4.30 15.00 -0.04
N LEU A 195 -3.84 14.27 -1.06
CA LEU A 195 -4.68 13.81 -2.17
C LEU A 195 -5.82 12.90 -1.68
N ALA A 196 -5.54 11.95 -0.80
CA ALA A 196 -6.58 11.11 -0.22
C ALA A 196 -7.63 11.94 0.56
N LYS A 197 -7.19 12.94 1.33
CA LYS A 197 -8.09 13.86 2.01
C LYS A 197 -8.93 14.70 1.04
N THR A 198 -8.35 15.19 -0.04
CA THR A 198 -9.05 15.93 -1.11
C THR A 198 -10.11 15.07 -1.80
N HIS A 199 -9.84 13.76 -1.94
CA HIS A 199 -10.81 12.77 -2.44
C HIS A 199 -11.78 12.26 -1.36
N HIS A 200 -11.89 12.96 -0.23
CA HIS A 200 -12.85 12.69 0.85
C HIS A 200 -12.69 11.33 1.55
N PHE A 201 -11.46 10.82 1.62
CA PHE A 201 -11.17 9.67 2.48
C PHE A 201 -11.11 10.09 3.95
N ASP A 202 -11.60 9.22 4.83
CA ASP A 202 -11.64 9.46 6.28
C ASP A 202 -10.38 8.95 6.98
N VAL A 203 -9.81 7.88 6.45
CA VAL A 203 -8.61 7.21 6.98
C VAL A 203 -7.72 6.72 5.85
N PHE A 204 -6.42 6.75 6.07
CA PHE A 204 -5.42 6.17 5.17
C PHE A 204 -4.70 5.03 5.90
N ASN A 205 -4.75 3.84 5.32
CA ASN A 205 -4.18 2.62 5.88
C ASN A 205 -2.92 2.24 5.12
N ALA A 206 -1.93 1.72 5.82
CA ALA A 206 -0.72 1.17 5.24
C ALA A 206 -0.26 -0.05 6.03
N LEU A 207 0.35 -1.02 5.35
CA LEU A 207 1.09 -2.11 5.99
C LEU A 207 2.55 -1.69 6.20
N ASP A 208 3.23 -2.33 7.14
CA ASP A 208 4.67 -2.17 7.40
C ASP A 208 5.57 -2.91 6.38
N ILE A 209 5.05 -3.10 5.16
CA ILE A 209 5.74 -3.74 4.03
C ILE A 209 6.49 -2.71 3.17
N LEU A 210 7.26 -3.21 2.20
CA LEU A 210 8.05 -2.35 1.30
C LEU A 210 8.99 -1.43 2.12
N ASP A 211 9.06 -0.18 1.72
CA ASP A 211 9.81 0.88 2.43
C ASP A 211 8.91 1.69 3.38
N ASN A 212 7.69 1.23 3.68
CA ASN A 212 6.67 1.99 4.40
C ASN A 212 7.08 2.36 5.83
N GLU A 213 7.86 1.52 6.51
CA GLU A 213 8.34 1.79 7.88
C GLU A 213 9.04 3.16 7.99
N THR A 214 9.66 3.63 6.91
CA THR A 214 10.41 4.88 6.88
C THR A 214 9.56 6.14 7.07
N PHE A 215 8.26 6.10 6.73
CA PHE A 215 7.36 7.26 6.84
C PHE A 215 6.25 7.10 7.89
N LEU A 216 5.95 5.87 8.33
CA LEU A 216 4.79 5.62 9.20
C LEU A 216 4.80 6.47 10.47
N LYS A 217 5.93 6.52 11.18
CA LYS A 217 6.06 7.30 12.41
C LYS A 217 6.02 8.81 12.15
N GLU A 218 6.79 9.27 11.17
CA GLU A 218 6.93 10.69 10.85
C GLU A 218 5.60 11.30 10.40
N LEU A 219 4.81 10.57 9.63
CA LEU A 219 3.49 10.98 9.18
C LEU A 219 2.36 10.64 10.17
N LYS A 220 2.71 10.25 11.40
CA LYS A 220 1.76 10.03 12.51
C LYS A 220 0.73 8.92 12.22
N PHE A 221 1.15 7.84 11.60
CA PHE A 221 0.35 6.63 11.53
C PHE A 221 0.31 5.97 12.90
N GLY A 222 -0.88 5.70 13.40
CA GLY A 222 -1.09 4.89 14.60
C GLY A 222 -1.04 3.41 14.28
N ILE A 223 -0.59 2.61 15.24
CA ILE A 223 -0.57 1.15 15.15
C ILE A 223 -2.01 0.63 15.18
N GLY A 224 -2.37 -0.22 14.20
CA GLY A 224 -3.65 -0.90 14.15
C GLY A 224 -3.61 -2.27 14.84
N ASP A 225 -4.80 -2.82 15.09
CA ASP A 225 -4.95 -4.15 15.68
C ASP A 225 -4.85 -5.28 14.63
N GLY A 226 -5.06 -4.95 13.35
CA GLY A 226 -5.08 -5.90 12.25
C GLY A 226 -3.68 -6.35 11.82
N HIS A 227 -3.60 -7.62 11.48
CA HIS A 227 -2.40 -8.23 10.88
C HIS A 227 -2.78 -8.90 9.56
N LEU A 228 -1.95 -8.72 8.56
CA LEU A 228 -2.01 -9.46 7.31
C LEU A 228 -0.92 -10.55 7.34
N GLN A 229 -1.35 -11.80 7.18
CA GLN A 229 -0.45 -12.94 7.21
C GLN A 229 -0.31 -13.51 5.80
N TYR A 230 0.94 -13.70 5.36
CA TYR A 230 1.26 -14.30 4.08
C TYR A 230 1.56 -15.77 4.27
N TYR A 231 0.90 -16.63 3.49
CA TYR A 231 1.09 -18.06 3.48
C TYR A 231 1.53 -18.53 2.10
N MET A 232 2.42 -19.51 2.06
CA MET A 232 2.83 -20.18 0.82
C MET A 232 2.14 -21.54 0.72
N TYR A 233 1.45 -21.80 -0.37
CA TYR A 233 0.85 -23.10 -0.65
C TYR A 233 1.89 -23.99 -1.34
N ASN A 234 2.09 -25.21 -0.80
CA ASN A 234 3.04 -26.19 -1.34
C ASN A 234 4.51 -25.72 -1.51
N TRP A 235 4.89 -24.66 -0.79
CA TRP A 235 6.23 -24.10 -0.86
C TRP A 235 6.80 -23.89 0.54
N ARG A 236 7.97 -24.49 0.82
CA ARG A 236 8.67 -24.26 2.07
C ARG A 236 9.63 -23.08 1.91
N CYS A 237 9.38 -22.04 2.66
CA CYS A 237 10.15 -20.80 2.64
C CYS A 237 10.61 -20.46 4.06
N ALA A 238 11.75 -19.79 4.21
CA ALA A 238 12.16 -19.19 5.46
C ALA A 238 11.24 -18.01 5.83
N ASN A 239 11.17 -17.68 7.12
CA ASN A 239 10.41 -16.52 7.57
C ASN A 239 10.98 -15.23 6.96
N VAL A 240 10.08 -14.36 6.52
CA VAL A 240 10.36 -13.10 5.85
C VAL A 240 9.92 -11.96 6.75
N LYS A 241 10.75 -10.92 6.88
CA LYS A 241 10.38 -9.71 7.62
C LYS A 241 9.37 -8.88 6.81
N PRO A 242 8.49 -8.09 7.45
CA PRO A 242 7.53 -7.25 6.73
C PRO A 242 8.16 -6.38 5.64
N ASN A 243 9.24 -5.67 5.95
CA ASN A 243 9.97 -4.84 4.98
C ASN A 243 10.69 -5.62 3.87
N GLN A 244 10.62 -6.94 3.87
CA GLN A 244 11.09 -7.82 2.80
C GLN A 244 9.93 -8.34 1.93
N VAL A 245 8.72 -7.92 2.21
CA VAL A 245 7.53 -8.22 1.41
C VAL A 245 7.28 -7.08 0.45
N GLY A 246 7.35 -7.37 -0.84
CA GLY A 246 7.08 -6.42 -1.93
C GLY A 246 5.72 -6.68 -2.60
N LEU A 247 4.88 -7.54 -2.05
CA LEU A 247 3.56 -7.86 -2.58
C LEU A 247 2.48 -7.23 -1.70
N VAL A 248 1.71 -6.31 -2.29
CA VAL A 248 0.49 -5.78 -1.67
C VAL A 248 -0.70 -6.60 -2.15
N LEU A 249 -1.46 -7.18 -1.23
CA LEU A 249 -2.70 -7.89 -1.54
C LEU A 249 -3.89 -6.92 -1.47
N LEU A 250 -4.81 -7.04 -2.42
CA LEU A 250 -6.07 -6.29 -2.52
C LEU A 250 -7.21 -7.04 -1.85
#